data_f322a1c27616f961fba130a1438f0b65
#
_entry.id   f322a1c27616f961fba130a1438f0b65
#
_cell.length_a   1.000
_cell.length_b   1.000
_cell.length_c   1.000
_cell.angle_alpha   90.00
_cell.angle_beta   90.00
_cell.angle_gamma   90.00
#
_symmetry.space_group_name_H-M   'P 1'
#
loop_
_entity.id
_entity.type
_entity.pdbx_description
1 polymer ?
#
loop_
_entity_poly.entity_id
_entity_poly.type
_entity_poly.pdbx_seq_one_letter_code
_entity_poly.pdbx_strand_id
1 'polypeptide(L)'
;MNMNYKNIFLKVVVFLCVLSISFGQDYKDIFISIGTGPIDGVFYPAGTAISEIIKKVGYNSSACSTAGSGENIDLIINKKIEMAIAMSDTVYQAYYGVGAYRGKGPIKNLNCITGLHPNYTQIVTLRDSNVKTFKDLKGKRIGIGIYNSGVELNARLLYEAHDMKYSDSEIIYGTPGELIEQLKNHILDAIFLTNTVPTDIIYNLSLEMPINFVAIEDEGIEKLRKKWPFFFREKITKEDYNIEKDVQTVAVQNLLLVDRNLPEGIVYDITKAFFENIEEVRCSNLGIRRNVFLENYNKNVDIPFHKGALKYYKDKGIIQKN
;
A
#
# COMPACT_ATOMS: atom_id res chain seq x y z
N MET A 1 46.10 -23.07 54.76
CA MET A 1 45.02 -22.25 54.11
C MET A 1 44.64 -22.99 52.82
N ASN A 2 43.74 -23.97 52.95
CA ASN A 2 43.33 -24.83 51.79
C ASN A 2 42.07 -24.17 51.15
N MET A 3 42.29 -23.49 50.06
CA MET A 3 41.21 -22.99 49.22
C MET A 3 40.54 -24.14 48.46
N ASN A 4 39.23 -24.29 48.66
CA ASN A 4 38.46 -25.42 48.16
C ASN A 4 38.09 -25.19 46.66
N TYR A 5 38.99 -25.51 45.75
CA TYR A 5 38.86 -25.34 44.29
C TYR A 5 37.62 -25.99 43.69
N LYS A 6 37.04 -27.01 44.35
CA LYS A 6 35.78 -27.64 43.87
C LYS A 6 34.57 -26.70 43.89
N ASN A 7 34.49 -25.76 44.87
CA ASN A 7 33.38 -24.82 44.97
C ASN A 7 33.52 -23.67 43.99
N ILE A 8 34.73 -23.33 43.56
CA ILE A 8 34.97 -22.29 42.55
C ILE A 8 34.64 -22.82 41.17
N PHE A 9 35.04 -24.09 40.87
CA PHE A 9 34.73 -24.71 39.57
C PHE A 9 33.23 -24.90 39.37
N LEU A 10 32.48 -25.31 40.40
CA LEU A 10 31.04 -25.48 40.34
C LEU A 10 30.31 -24.15 40.16
N LYS A 11 30.76 -23.06 40.79
CA LYS A 11 30.19 -21.70 40.59
C LYS A 11 30.47 -21.13 39.20
N VAL A 12 31.64 -21.40 38.63
CA VAL A 12 32.00 -20.95 37.27
C VAL A 12 31.21 -21.72 36.22
N VAL A 13 31.02 -23.03 36.39
CA VAL A 13 30.23 -23.86 35.46
C VAL A 13 28.74 -23.46 35.52
N VAL A 14 28.18 -23.22 36.70
CA VAL A 14 26.79 -22.72 36.84
C VAL A 14 26.65 -21.33 36.25
N PHE A 15 27.63 -20.41 36.38
CA PHE A 15 27.61 -19.10 35.79
C PHE A 15 27.75 -19.12 34.26
N LEU A 16 28.54 -20.04 33.70
CA LEU A 16 28.64 -20.26 32.25
C LEU A 16 27.41 -20.95 31.64
N CYS A 17 26.72 -21.83 32.39
CA CYS A 17 25.44 -22.38 31.95
C CYS A 17 24.27 -21.38 31.98
N VAL A 18 24.33 -20.38 32.85
CA VAL A 18 23.29 -19.30 32.90
C VAL A 18 23.47 -18.28 31.78
N LEU A 19 24.69 -18.13 31.24
CA LEU A 19 24.98 -17.20 30.13
C LEU A 19 24.65 -17.77 28.74
N SER A 20 24.31 -19.06 28.63
CA SER A 20 23.95 -19.70 27.36
C SER A 20 22.44 -19.89 27.15
N ILE A 21 21.58 -19.43 28.06
CA ILE A 21 20.18 -19.33 27.78
C ILE A 21 19.99 -17.97 27.06
N SER A 22 20.51 -17.87 25.85
CA SER A 22 19.96 -16.99 24.84
C SER A 22 18.55 -17.49 24.59
N PHE A 23 17.56 -16.91 25.23
CA PHE A 23 16.18 -17.10 24.87
C PHE A 23 16.04 -16.62 23.42
N GLY A 24 16.32 -17.51 22.49
CA GLY A 24 15.72 -17.41 21.17
C GLY A 24 14.21 -17.54 21.40
N GLN A 25 13.53 -16.42 21.51
CA GLN A 25 12.08 -16.40 21.58
C GLN A 25 11.62 -17.10 20.31
N ASP A 26 11.03 -18.29 20.46
CA ASP A 26 10.53 -19.04 19.31
C ASP A 26 9.26 -18.34 18.81
N TYR A 27 9.42 -17.45 17.84
CA TYR A 27 8.35 -16.65 17.24
C TYR A 27 7.51 -17.44 16.23
N LYS A 28 7.72 -18.76 16.07
CA LYS A 28 7.03 -19.59 15.07
C LYS A 28 5.52 -19.71 15.28
N ASP A 29 5.05 -19.44 16.51
CA ASP A 29 3.62 -19.46 16.84
C ASP A 29 2.89 -18.16 16.44
N ILE A 30 3.61 -17.13 15.98
CA ILE A 30 2.98 -15.87 15.56
C ILE A 30 2.43 -16.06 14.15
N PHE A 31 1.13 -15.80 14.00
CA PHE A 31 0.45 -15.76 12.70
C PHE A 31 0.53 -14.34 12.12
N ILE A 32 0.96 -14.22 10.87
CA ILE A 32 1.08 -12.93 10.17
C ILE A 32 -0.06 -12.78 9.17
N SER A 33 -1.07 -12.03 9.54
CA SER A 33 -2.18 -11.65 8.65
C SER A 33 -1.82 -10.38 7.89
N ILE A 34 -2.05 -10.37 6.57
CA ILE A 34 -1.73 -9.24 5.70
C ILE A 34 -3.01 -8.66 5.11
N GLY A 35 -3.41 -7.47 5.55
CA GLY A 35 -4.53 -6.74 4.95
C GLY A 35 -4.19 -6.26 3.54
N THR A 36 -5.08 -6.48 2.60
CA THR A 36 -4.84 -6.20 1.17
C THR A 36 -5.89 -5.26 0.59
N GLY A 37 -6.73 -5.73 -0.28
CA GLY A 37 -7.83 -5.03 -0.94
C GLY A 37 -8.84 -6.04 -1.50
N PRO A 38 -9.75 -5.61 -2.35
CA PRO A 38 -10.65 -6.52 -3.05
C PRO A 38 -9.87 -7.58 -3.83
N ILE A 39 -10.44 -8.77 -3.98
CA ILE A 39 -9.80 -9.93 -4.64
C ILE A 39 -9.45 -9.61 -6.10
N ASP A 40 -10.28 -8.83 -6.78
CA ASP A 40 -10.11 -8.35 -8.15
C ASP A 40 -9.20 -7.10 -8.25
N GLY A 41 -8.64 -6.65 -7.12
CA GLY A 41 -7.67 -5.55 -7.05
C GLY A 41 -6.21 -6.04 -7.05
N VAL A 42 -5.27 -5.11 -7.19
CA VAL A 42 -3.82 -5.40 -7.27
C VAL A 42 -3.20 -5.79 -5.92
N PHE A 43 -3.76 -5.33 -4.82
CA PHE A 43 -3.20 -5.60 -3.49
C PHE A 43 -3.33 -7.06 -3.08
N TYR A 44 -4.42 -7.73 -3.46
CA TYR A 44 -4.66 -9.10 -3.03
C TYR A 44 -3.63 -10.09 -3.60
N PRO A 45 -3.34 -10.15 -4.92
CA PRO A 45 -2.29 -11.01 -5.45
C PRO A 45 -0.90 -10.65 -4.93
N ALA A 46 -0.59 -9.36 -4.71
CA ALA A 46 0.67 -8.93 -4.09
C ALA A 46 0.80 -9.43 -2.65
N GLY A 47 -0.23 -9.26 -1.84
CA GLY A 47 -0.25 -9.74 -0.45
C GLY A 47 -0.19 -11.25 -0.36
N THR A 48 -0.82 -11.98 -1.29
CA THR A 48 -0.71 -13.44 -1.40
C THR A 48 0.73 -13.85 -1.65
N ALA A 49 1.42 -13.23 -2.61
CA ALA A 49 2.84 -13.51 -2.87
C ALA A 49 3.71 -13.22 -1.64
N ILE A 50 3.48 -12.10 -0.94
CA ILE A 50 4.19 -11.76 0.30
C ILE A 50 3.91 -12.80 1.39
N SER A 51 2.67 -13.26 1.54
CA SER A 51 2.30 -14.31 2.49
C SER A 51 3.05 -15.62 2.23
N GLU A 52 3.15 -16.04 0.97
CA GLU A 52 3.91 -17.24 0.60
C GLU A 52 5.41 -17.08 0.90
N ILE A 53 5.98 -15.91 0.67
CA ILE A 53 7.37 -15.60 1.03
C ILE A 53 7.58 -15.71 2.56
N ILE A 54 6.65 -15.20 3.36
CA ILE A 54 6.71 -15.28 4.83
C ILE A 54 6.66 -16.73 5.32
N LYS A 55 5.85 -17.57 4.67
CA LYS A 55 5.79 -19.01 4.99
C LYS A 55 7.12 -19.73 4.74
N LYS A 56 7.88 -19.34 3.70
CA LYS A 56 9.19 -19.93 3.39
C LYS A 56 10.23 -19.73 4.50
N VAL A 57 10.08 -18.70 5.31
CA VAL A 57 10.99 -18.42 6.44
C VAL A 57 10.43 -18.90 7.78
N GLY A 58 9.38 -19.73 7.75
CA GLY A 58 8.90 -20.51 8.90
C GLY A 58 7.79 -19.86 9.71
N TYR A 59 7.21 -18.73 9.27
CA TYR A 59 6.04 -18.11 9.92
C TYR A 59 4.75 -18.54 9.23
N ASN A 60 3.67 -18.68 10.01
CA ASN A 60 2.33 -18.84 9.46
C ASN A 60 1.83 -17.51 8.94
N SER A 61 1.25 -17.48 7.75
CA SER A 61 0.76 -16.24 7.16
C SER A 61 -0.44 -16.44 6.22
N SER A 62 -1.26 -15.42 6.07
CA SER A 62 -2.31 -15.35 5.06
C SER A 62 -2.55 -13.92 4.59
N ALA A 63 -2.95 -13.75 3.33
CA ALA A 63 -3.52 -12.52 2.81
C ALA A 63 -5.01 -12.45 3.13
N CYS A 64 -5.48 -11.29 3.61
CA CYS A 64 -6.88 -11.02 3.93
C CYS A 64 -7.43 -10.02 2.93
N SER A 65 -8.54 -10.38 2.26
CA SER A 65 -9.28 -9.42 1.43
C SER A 65 -9.98 -8.38 2.32
N THR A 66 -9.87 -7.12 1.94
CA THR A 66 -10.43 -5.97 2.67
C THR A 66 -10.94 -4.92 1.68
N ALA A 67 -11.52 -3.83 2.18
CA ALA A 67 -11.85 -2.66 1.36
C ALA A 67 -10.60 -1.88 0.90
N GLY A 68 -9.42 -2.12 1.49
CA GLY A 68 -8.16 -1.46 1.15
C GLY A 68 -7.61 -0.58 2.26
N SER A 69 -6.87 0.48 1.90
CA SER A 69 -5.96 1.22 2.79
C SER A 69 -6.57 1.68 4.10
N GLY A 70 -7.79 2.25 4.08
CA GLY A 70 -8.42 2.77 5.30
C GLY A 70 -8.79 1.65 6.27
N GLU A 71 -9.46 0.59 5.77
CA GLU A 71 -9.78 -0.58 6.58
C GLU A 71 -8.52 -1.28 7.09
N ASN A 72 -7.50 -1.40 6.25
CA ASN A 72 -6.22 -2.02 6.63
C ASN A 72 -5.56 -1.31 7.81
N ILE A 73 -5.57 0.02 7.81
CA ILE A 73 -5.07 0.81 8.93
C ILE A 73 -5.91 0.58 10.18
N ASP A 74 -7.25 0.60 10.04
CA ASP A 74 -8.16 0.35 11.16
C ASP A 74 -7.97 -1.07 11.74
N LEU A 75 -7.69 -2.08 10.92
CA LEU A 75 -7.39 -3.45 11.37
C LEU A 75 -6.05 -3.56 12.12
N ILE A 76 -4.98 -2.88 11.65
CA ILE A 76 -3.68 -2.85 12.35
C ILE A 76 -3.83 -2.19 13.73
N ILE A 77 -4.47 -1.02 13.82
CA ILE A 77 -4.61 -0.30 15.10
C ILE A 77 -5.45 -1.06 16.12
N ASN A 78 -6.41 -1.87 15.63
CA ASN A 78 -7.24 -2.74 16.46
C ASN A 78 -6.60 -4.12 16.71
N LYS A 79 -5.35 -4.33 16.29
CA LYS A 79 -4.59 -5.59 16.46
C LYS A 79 -5.33 -6.82 15.89
N LYS A 80 -5.97 -6.64 14.75
CA LYS A 80 -6.66 -7.71 14.01
C LYS A 80 -5.79 -8.32 12.93
N ILE A 81 -4.82 -7.57 12.44
CA ILE A 81 -3.80 -7.97 11.48
C ILE A 81 -2.45 -7.36 11.87
N GLU A 82 -1.36 -8.00 11.48
CA GLU A 82 0.01 -7.61 11.79
C GLU A 82 0.61 -6.70 10.72
N MET A 83 0.21 -6.89 9.46
CA MET A 83 0.77 -6.20 8.30
C MET A 83 -0.34 -5.81 7.33
N ALA A 84 -0.05 -4.85 6.45
CA ALA A 84 -0.97 -4.47 5.38
C ALA A 84 -0.26 -3.78 4.21
N ILE A 85 -0.91 -3.78 3.04
CA ILE A 85 -0.58 -2.89 1.94
C ILE A 85 -1.52 -1.68 2.01
N ALA A 86 -0.96 -0.46 1.99
CA ALA A 86 -1.76 0.76 2.01
C ALA A 86 -1.10 1.88 1.21
N MET A 87 -1.92 2.78 0.67
CA MET A 87 -1.46 3.96 -0.06
C MET A 87 -0.92 5.04 0.89
N SER A 88 0.16 5.71 0.50
CA SER A 88 0.89 6.69 1.32
C SER A 88 0.04 7.89 1.72
N ASP A 89 -0.92 8.31 0.89
CA ASP A 89 -1.86 9.37 1.20
C ASP A 89 -2.75 9.05 2.42
N THR A 90 -3.30 7.84 2.45
CA THR A 90 -4.12 7.35 3.58
C THR A 90 -3.25 7.15 4.82
N VAL A 91 -2.07 6.58 4.64
CA VAL A 91 -1.09 6.36 5.72
C VAL A 91 -0.64 7.67 6.35
N TYR A 92 -0.32 8.69 5.53
CA TYR A 92 0.03 10.03 5.99
C TYR A 92 -1.10 10.65 6.82
N GLN A 93 -2.33 10.63 6.29
CA GLN A 93 -3.49 11.18 7.00
C GLN A 93 -3.69 10.49 8.36
N ALA A 94 -3.57 9.17 8.42
CA ALA A 94 -3.69 8.40 9.66
C ALA A 94 -2.55 8.70 10.63
N TYR A 95 -1.30 8.65 10.17
CA TYR A 95 -0.13 8.81 11.02
C TYR A 95 -0.04 10.20 11.66
N TYR A 96 -0.45 11.25 10.90
CA TYR A 96 -0.44 12.63 11.39
C TYR A 96 -1.78 13.10 11.97
N GLY A 97 -2.86 12.32 11.88
CA GLY A 97 -4.19 12.67 12.39
C GLY A 97 -4.81 13.84 11.63
N VAL A 98 -4.61 13.88 10.32
CA VAL A 98 -5.14 14.95 9.45
C VAL A 98 -6.16 14.39 8.45
N GLY A 99 -6.78 15.25 7.66
CA GLY A 99 -7.74 14.84 6.63
C GLY A 99 -8.87 13.99 7.22
N ALA A 100 -9.08 12.80 6.67
CA ALA A 100 -10.11 11.85 7.12
C ALA A 100 -9.90 11.32 8.56
N TYR A 101 -8.67 11.41 9.07
CA TYR A 101 -8.31 10.94 10.42
C TYR A 101 -8.27 12.05 11.48
N ARG A 102 -8.64 13.30 11.14
CA ARG A 102 -8.57 14.43 12.07
C ARG A 102 -9.32 14.18 13.39
N GLY A 103 -10.47 13.52 13.33
CA GLY A 103 -11.27 13.19 14.52
C GLY A 103 -10.73 12.03 15.35
N LYS A 104 -9.89 11.16 14.76
CA LYS A 104 -9.27 10.00 15.44
C LYS A 104 -7.93 10.35 16.11
N GLY A 105 -7.33 11.49 15.74
CA GLY A 105 -5.97 11.88 16.18
C GLY A 105 -4.85 11.07 15.52
N PRO A 106 -3.57 11.41 15.82
CA PRO A 106 -2.42 10.76 15.21
C PRO A 106 -2.26 9.29 15.60
N ILE A 107 -2.10 8.41 14.61
CA ILE A 107 -1.90 6.97 14.78
C ILE A 107 -0.41 6.64 14.64
N LYS A 108 0.30 6.49 15.76
CA LYS A 108 1.77 6.35 15.81
C LYS A 108 2.28 4.92 15.92
N ASN A 109 1.40 3.93 15.92
CA ASN A 109 1.78 2.51 15.93
C ASN A 109 1.96 1.89 14.53
N LEU A 110 1.89 2.70 13.49
CA LEU A 110 2.19 2.29 12.12
C LEU A 110 3.67 2.51 11.80
N ASN A 111 4.33 1.49 11.26
CA ASN A 111 5.66 1.59 10.68
C ASN A 111 5.67 1.02 9.25
N CYS A 112 6.63 1.47 8.45
CA CYS A 112 6.85 0.96 7.11
C CYS A 112 7.90 -0.15 7.10
N ILE A 113 7.69 -1.18 6.28
CA ILE A 113 8.74 -2.14 5.91
C ILE A 113 9.44 -1.62 4.67
N THR A 114 8.70 -1.32 3.61
CA THR A 114 9.23 -0.84 2.33
C THR A 114 8.18 -0.07 1.53
N GLY A 115 8.63 0.85 0.69
CA GLY A 115 7.84 1.34 -0.44
C GLY A 115 7.66 0.22 -1.47
N LEU A 116 6.49 0.14 -2.10
CA LEU A 116 6.18 -0.86 -3.11
C LEU A 116 6.16 -0.22 -4.51
N HIS A 117 5.00 0.05 -5.03
CA HIS A 117 4.78 0.57 -6.38
C HIS A 117 3.88 1.80 -6.33
N PRO A 118 3.96 2.71 -7.31
CA PRO A 118 3.02 3.81 -7.41
C PRO A 118 1.63 3.31 -7.83
N ASN A 119 0.62 3.95 -7.26
CA ASN A 119 -0.75 3.87 -7.73
C ASN A 119 -1.12 5.19 -8.40
N TYR A 120 -1.52 5.10 -9.66
CA TYR A 120 -1.96 6.22 -10.48
C TYR A 120 -3.45 6.44 -10.32
N THR A 121 -3.86 7.67 -10.19
CA THR A 121 -5.28 8.02 -10.32
C THR A 121 -5.71 7.83 -11.77
N GLN A 122 -6.74 7.02 -11.97
CA GLN A 122 -7.27 6.66 -13.28
C GLN A 122 -8.78 6.94 -13.27
N ILE A 123 -9.19 8.03 -13.90
CA ILE A 123 -10.61 8.38 -14.06
C ILE A 123 -11.00 7.93 -15.46
N VAL A 124 -11.66 6.78 -15.54
CA VAL A 124 -11.98 6.09 -16.80
C VAL A 124 -13.39 6.42 -17.23
N THR A 125 -13.57 6.73 -18.50
CA THR A 125 -14.86 6.94 -19.17
C THR A 125 -14.92 6.11 -20.45
N LEU A 126 -16.11 5.86 -20.96
CA LEU A 126 -16.25 5.41 -22.33
C LEU A 126 -15.96 6.58 -23.30
N ARG A 127 -15.50 6.28 -24.51
CA ARG A 127 -15.09 7.32 -25.50
C ARG A 127 -16.22 8.25 -25.90
N ASP A 128 -17.44 7.76 -25.95
CA ASP A 128 -18.66 8.53 -26.26
C ASP A 128 -19.19 9.35 -25.07
N SER A 129 -18.59 9.23 -23.91
CA SER A 129 -18.95 10.00 -22.71
C SER A 129 -18.72 11.50 -22.93
N ASN A 130 -19.62 12.32 -22.35
CA ASN A 130 -19.48 13.76 -22.28
C ASN A 130 -18.53 14.25 -21.14
N VAL A 131 -17.94 13.33 -20.38
CA VAL A 131 -16.98 13.64 -19.32
C VAL A 131 -15.57 13.73 -19.92
N LYS A 132 -15.01 14.94 -20.03
CA LYS A 132 -13.69 15.21 -20.62
C LYS A 132 -12.70 15.83 -19.64
N THR A 133 -13.19 16.62 -18.68
CA THR A 133 -12.42 17.30 -17.64
C THR A 133 -12.88 16.86 -16.27
N PHE A 134 -12.08 17.15 -15.23
CA PHE A 134 -12.47 16.83 -13.85
C PHE A 134 -13.78 17.56 -13.45
N LYS A 135 -13.99 18.78 -13.93
CA LYS A 135 -15.21 19.57 -13.67
C LYS A 135 -16.48 18.95 -14.26
N ASP A 136 -16.35 18.18 -15.35
CA ASP A 136 -17.49 17.49 -15.97
C ASP A 136 -18.04 16.34 -15.11
N LEU A 137 -17.34 15.95 -14.06
CA LEU A 137 -17.83 14.96 -13.08
C LEU A 137 -19.04 15.48 -12.28
N LYS A 138 -19.25 16.82 -12.26
CA LYS A 138 -20.39 17.43 -11.56
C LYS A 138 -21.72 16.94 -12.12
N GLY A 139 -22.60 16.47 -11.25
CA GLY A 139 -23.91 15.92 -11.60
C GLY A 139 -23.87 14.57 -12.30
N LYS A 140 -22.71 13.90 -12.34
CA LYS A 140 -22.53 12.59 -12.96
C LYS A 140 -22.55 11.45 -11.93
N ARG A 141 -22.85 10.25 -12.41
CA ARG A 141 -22.80 8.99 -11.64
C ARG A 141 -21.39 8.46 -11.70
N ILE A 142 -20.69 8.54 -10.61
CA ILE A 142 -19.25 8.21 -10.52
C ILE A 142 -19.05 6.99 -9.65
N GLY A 143 -18.58 5.91 -10.24
CA GLY A 143 -18.11 4.73 -9.52
C GLY A 143 -16.79 5.03 -8.82
N ILE A 144 -16.74 4.87 -7.51
CA ILE A 144 -15.52 5.04 -6.71
C ILE A 144 -15.37 3.82 -5.82
N GLY A 145 -14.17 3.33 -5.63
CA GLY A 145 -13.88 2.14 -4.82
C GLY A 145 -14.73 1.98 -3.55
N ILE A 146 -14.55 0.92 -2.81
CA ILE A 146 -15.32 0.64 -1.59
C ILE A 146 -15.15 1.79 -0.59
N TYR A 147 -16.21 2.07 0.19
CA TYR A 147 -16.17 3.07 1.26
C TYR A 147 -15.01 2.81 2.24
N ASN A 148 -14.32 3.87 2.68
CA ASN A 148 -13.09 3.83 3.49
C ASN A 148 -11.91 3.11 2.80
N SER A 149 -11.97 2.90 1.48
CA SER A 149 -10.80 2.47 0.71
C SER A 149 -9.83 3.63 0.49
N GLY A 150 -8.59 3.32 0.13
CA GLY A 150 -7.65 4.37 -0.28
C GLY A 150 -8.08 5.10 -1.54
N VAL A 151 -8.78 4.42 -2.46
CA VAL A 151 -9.35 5.03 -3.68
C VAL A 151 -10.38 6.10 -3.32
N GLU A 152 -11.27 5.77 -2.41
CA GLU A 152 -12.33 6.69 -1.95
C GLU A 152 -11.72 7.91 -1.24
N LEU A 153 -10.76 7.69 -0.33
CA LEU A 153 -10.08 8.79 0.37
C LEU A 153 -9.26 9.66 -0.58
N ASN A 154 -8.60 9.06 -1.58
CA ASN A 154 -7.86 9.75 -2.63
C ASN A 154 -8.79 10.63 -3.49
N ALA A 155 -9.94 10.10 -3.89
CA ALA A 155 -10.94 10.84 -4.67
C ALA A 155 -11.41 12.11 -3.94
N ARG A 156 -11.67 12.04 -2.62
CA ARG A 156 -12.08 13.22 -1.83
C ARG A 156 -11.05 14.35 -1.91
N LEU A 157 -9.76 14.02 -1.85
CA LEU A 157 -8.68 15.01 -1.93
C LEU A 157 -8.61 15.66 -3.32
N LEU A 158 -8.88 14.89 -4.37
CA LEU A 158 -8.91 15.41 -5.74
C LEU A 158 -10.13 16.28 -6.01
N TYR A 159 -11.30 15.91 -5.50
CA TYR A 159 -12.47 16.80 -5.56
C TYR A 159 -12.19 18.14 -4.88
N GLU A 160 -11.59 18.11 -3.68
CA GLU A 160 -11.20 19.33 -2.96
C GLU A 160 -10.19 20.17 -3.77
N ALA A 161 -9.19 19.55 -4.39
CA ALA A 161 -8.16 20.25 -5.18
C ALA A 161 -8.74 20.93 -6.43
N HIS A 162 -9.88 20.46 -6.94
CA HIS A 162 -10.61 21.05 -8.07
C HIS A 162 -11.74 21.99 -7.63
N ASP A 163 -11.76 22.42 -6.35
CA ASP A 163 -12.79 23.29 -5.77
C ASP A 163 -14.20 22.69 -5.89
N MET A 164 -14.30 21.38 -5.92
CA MET A 164 -15.55 20.61 -5.98
C MET A 164 -15.86 19.97 -4.64
N LYS A 165 -17.14 19.85 -4.33
CA LYS A 165 -17.60 19.04 -3.20
C LYS A 165 -17.78 17.60 -3.67
N TYR A 166 -17.49 16.65 -2.79
CA TYR A 166 -17.73 15.23 -3.05
C TYR A 166 -19.19 14.93 -3.39
N SER A 167 -20.12 15.73 -2.79
CA SER A 167 -21.55 15.69 -3.06
C SER A 167 -21.98 16.36 -4.37
N ASP A 168 -21.07 16.95 -5.14
CA ASP A 168 -21.39 17.51 -6.47
C ASP A 168 -21.62 16.40 -7.51
N SER A 169 -21.27 15.13 -7.19
CA SER A 169 -21.50 13.95 -8.03
C SER A 169 -22.34 12.93 -7.28
N GLU A 170 -23.03 12.06 -8.01
CA GLU A 170 -23.67 10.88 -7.45
C GLU A 170 -22.63 9.77 -7.30
N ILE A 171 -22.23 9.47 -6.05
CA ILE A 171 -21.15 8.53 -5.77
C ILE A 171 -21.71 7.13 -5.55
N ILE A 172 -21.21 6.19 -6.31
CA ILE A 172 -21.53 4.76 -6.23
C ILE A 172 -20.28 4.01 -5.78
N TYR A 173 -20.39 3.26 -4.69
CA TYR A 173 -19.30 2.43 -4.16
C TYR A 173 -19.36 1.02 -4.72
N GLY A 174 -18.19 0.43 -4.96
CA GLY A 174 -18.10 -0.96 -5.43
C GLY A 174 -16.66 -1.44 -5.59
N THR A 175 -16.51 -2.74 -5.83
CA THR A 175 -15.23 -3.32 -6.24
C THR A 175 -14.86 -2.88 -7.66
N PRO A 176 -13.59 -2.96 -8.07
CA PRO A 176 -13.19 -2.61 -9.43
C PRO A 176 -14.00 -3.34 -10.52
N GLY A 177 -14.27 -4.65 -10.33
CA GLY A 177 -15.04 -5.44 -11.28
C GLY A 177 -16.49 -5.00 -11.38
N GLU A 178 -17.16 -4.75 -10.25
CA GLU A 178 -18.54 -4.26 -10.22
C GLU A 178 -18.67 -2.92 -10.93
N LEU A 179 -17.73 -2.00 -10.67
CA LEU A 179 -17.75 -0.65 -11.26
C LEU A 179 -17.50 -0.69 -12.77
N ILE A 180 -16.61 -1.54 -13.25
CA ILE A 180 -16.37 -1.72 -14.69
C ILE A 180 -17.60 -2.27 -15.39
N GLU A 181 -18.26 -3.26 -14.83
CA GLU A 181 -19.51 -3.80 -15.42
C GLU A 181 -20.61 -2.73 -15.46
N GLN A 182 -20.72 -1.89 -14.43
CA GLN A 182 -21.67 -0.78 -14.44
C GLN A 182 -21.30 0.31 -15.46
N LEU A 183 -20.01 0.60 -15.66
CA LEU A 183 -19.54 1.52 -16.70
C LEU A 183 -19.87 0.98 -18.11
N LYS A 184 -19.58 -0.30 -18.36
CA LYS A 184 -19.90 -0.98 -19.65
C LYS A 184 -21.38 -0.90 -19.98
N ASN A 185 -22.23 -1.01 -18.99
CA ASN A 185 -23.69 -0.97 -19.13
C ASN A 185 -24.26 0.46 -19.07
N HIS A 186 -23.44 1.52 -19.13
CA HIS A 186 -23.84 2.92 -19.05
C HIS A 186 -24.64 3.29 -17.77
N ILE A 187 -24.52 2.48 -16.71
CA ILE A 187 -25.08 2.77 -15.39
C ILE A 187 -24.25 3.88 -14.72
N LEU A 188 -22.93 3.87 -14.96
CA LEU A 188 -22.00 4.92 -14.53
C LEU A 188 -21.54 5.76 -15.71
N ASP A 189 -21.24 7.03 -15.46
CA ASP A 189 -20.70 7.95 -16.45
C ASP A 189 -19.16 7.96 -16.43
N ALA A 190 -18.56 7.68 -15.28
CA ALA A 190 -17.12 7.46 -15.09
C ALA A 190 -16.85 6.54 -13.90
N ILE A 191 -15.66 5.94 -13.88
CA ILE A 191 -15.14 5.24 -12.70
C ILE A 191 -13.83 5.88 -12.26
N PHE A 192 -13.64 5.98 -10.95
CA PHE A 192 -12.44 6.49 -10.32
C PHE A 192 -11.69 5.33 -9.67
N LEU A 193 -10.51 5.04 -10.17
CA LEU A 193 -9.62 4.01 -9.64
C LEU A 193 -8.27 4.63 -9.31
N THR A 194 -7.61 4.10 -8.29
CA THR A 194 -6.21 4.42 -7.98
C THR A 194 -5.45 3.10 -7.92
N ASN A 195 -4.69 2.81 -8.97
CA ASN A 195 -4.10 1.50 -9.19
C ASN A 195 -2.79 1.59 -9.98
N THR A 196 -2.09 0.47 -10.15
CA THR A 196 -0.93 0.38 -11.06
C THR A 196 -1.31 0.77 -12.48
N VAL A 197 -0.32 1.17 -13.27
CA VAL A 197 -0.45 1.37 -14.72
C VAL A 197 0.60 0.49 -15.43
N PRO A 198 0.19 -0.37 -16.37
CA PRO A 198 -1.19 -0.78 -16.60
C PRO A 198 -1.77 -1.63 -15.47
N THR A 199 -3.11 -1.67 -15.37
CA THR A 199 -3.82 -2.65 -14.55
C THR A 199 -4.68 -3.52 -15.46
N ASP A 200 -4.68 -4.83 -15.21
CA ASP A 200 -5.28 -5.83 -16.10
C ASP A 200 -6.77 -5.57 -16.35
N ILE A 201 -7.49 -5.15 -15.32
CA ILE A 201 -8.93 -4.90 -15.40
C ILE A 201 -9.29 -3.74 -16.35
N ILE A 202 -8.49 -2.65 -16.36
CA ILE A 202 -8.69 -1.54 -17.31
C ILE A 202 -8.16 -1.92 -18.70
N TYR A 203 -7.05 -2.66 -18.75
CA TYR A 203 -6.50 -3.13 -20.01
C TYR A 203 -7.51 -4.03 -20.75
N ASN A 204 -8.13 -4.98 -20.06
CA ASN A 204 -9.17 -5.82 -20.62
C ASN A 204 -10.38 -4.99 -21.08
N LEU A 205 -10.83 -4.03 -20.29
CA LEU A 205 -11.89 -3.10 -20.71
C LEU A 205 -11.52 -2.37 -21.99
N SER A 206 -10.27 -1.91 -22.15
CA SER A 206 -9.80 -1.18 -23.33
C SER A 206 -9.80 -2.05 -24.60
N LEU A 207 -9.69 -3.37 -24.47
CA LEU A 207 -9.81 -4.31 -25.59
C LEU A 207 -11.27 -4.57 -25.99
N GLU A 208 -12.19 -4.48 -25.04
CA GLU A 208 -13.62 -4.72 -25.27
C GLU A 208 -14.34 -3.47 -25.79
N MET A 209 -14.01 -2.30 -25.24
CA MET A 209 -14.68 -1.02 -25.52
C MET A 209 -13.70 0.13 -25.66
N PRO A 210 -13.96 1.11 -26.54
CA PRO A 210 -13.16 2.33 -26.61
C PRO A 210 -13.32 3.16 -25.33
N ILE A 211 -12.21 3.35 -24.61
CA ILE A 211 -12.17 4.14 -23.36
C ILE A 211 -11.40 5.44 -23.54
N ASN A 212 -11.61 6.35 -22.61
CA ASN A 212 -10.81 7.56 -22.39
C ASN A 212 -10.49 7.71 -20.90
N PHE A 213 -9.50 8.54 -20.61
CA PHE A 213 -9.19 8.98 -19.26
C PHE A 213 -9.43 10.48 -19.14
N VAL A 214 -9.98 10.89 -18.00
CA VAL A 214 -10.07 12.30 -17.62
C VAL A 214 -8.71 12.75 -17.08
N ALA A 215 -8.12 13.76 -17.71
CA ALA A 215 -6.86 14.33 -17.24
C ALA A 215 -7.06 15.11 -15.94
N ILE A 216 -6.03 15.11 -15.10
CA ILE A 216 -5.95 16.00 -13.94
C ILE A 216 -5.13 17.20 -14.38
N GLU A 217 -5.77 18.37 -14.41
CA GLU A 217 -5.19 19.60 -14.92
C GLU A 217 -4.08 20.13 -13.99
N ASP A 218 -3.14 20.90 -14.54
CA ASP A 218 -1.99 21.45 -13.80
C ASP A 218 -2.41 22.22 -12.54
N GLU A 219 -3.44 23.04 -12.62
CA GLU A 219 -3.94 23.80 -11.47
C GLU A 219 -4.39 22.88 -10.33
N GLY A 220 -5.11 21.80 -10.65
CA GLY A 220 -5.55 20.79 -9.69
C GLY A 220 -4.36 20.07 -9.06
N ILE A 221 -3.37 19.71 -9.87
CA ILE A 221 -2.14 19.02 -9.38
C ILE A 221 -1.37 19.95 -8.42
N GLU A 222 -1.18 21.23 -8.77
CA GLU A 222 -0.40 22.13 -7.91
C GLU A 222 -1.14 22.45 -6.60
N LYS A 223 -2.48 22.65 -6.63
CA LYS A 223 -3.29 22.78 -5.41
C LYS A 223 -3.18 21.53 -4.53
N LEU A 224 -3.31 20.35 -5.14
CA LEU A 224 -3.21 19.07 -4.44
C LEU A 224 -1.85 18.92 -3.75
N ARG A 225 -0.75 19.09 -4.50
CA ARG A 225 0.62 18.91 -3.99
C ARG A 225 1.02 19.93 -2.95
N LYS A 226 0.52 21.17 -3.05
CA LYS A 226 0.76 22.20 -2.03
C LYS A 226 0.21 21.80 -0.66
N LYS A 227 -0.93 21.13 -0.63
CA LYS A 227 -1.59 20.69 0.61
C LYS A 227 -1.17 19.28 1.03
N TRP A 228 -0.93 18.41 0.04
CA TRP A 228 -0.69 16.99 0.19
C TRP A 228 0.58 16.58 -0.58
N PRO A 229 1.78 16.69 0.03
CA PRO A 229 3.06 16.54 -0.66
C PRO A 229 3.37 15.12 -1.13
N PHE A 230 2.65 14.12 -0.65
CA PHE A 230 2.79 12.72 -1.06
C PHE A 230 2.25 12.42 -2.46
N PHE A 231 1.48 13.33 -3.07
CA PHE A 231 1.13 13.20 -4.49
C PHE A 231 2.29 13.63 -5.39
N PHE A 232 2.51 12.88 -6.43
CA PHE A 232 3.47 13.24 -7.46
C PHE A 232 2.83 13.17 -8.85
N ARG A 233 3.33 14.01 -9.76
CA ARG A 233 2.86 14.07 -11.13
C ARG A 233 3.29 12.84 -11.88
N GLU A 234 2.36 12.25 -12.64
CA GLU A 234 2.58 11.08 -13.47
C GLU A 234 1.77 11.17 -14.76
N LYS A 235 1.94 10.18 -15.62
CA LYS A 235 1.32 10.12 -16.92
C LYS A 235 0.92 8.67 -17.24
N ILE A 236 -0.32 8.50 -17.71
CA ILE A 236 -0.78 7.27 -18.35
C ILE A 236 -0.40 7.41 -19.82
N THR A 237 0.46 6.53 -20.31
CA THR A 237 0.89 6.60 -21.71
C THR A 237 -0.12 5.93 -22.64
N LYS A 238 -0.12 6.33 -23.89
CA LYS A 238 -1.01 5.74 -24.90
C LYS A 238 -0.77 4.23 -25.07
N GLU A 239 0.46 3.77 -24.84
CA GLU A 239 0.85 2.36 -24.94
C GLU A 239 0.30 1.52 -23.77
N ASP A 240 0.02 2.12 -22.61
CA ASP A 240 -0.45 1.36 -21.45
C ASP A 240 -1.82 0.73 -21.66
N TYR A 241 -2.71 1.43 -22.37
CA TYR A 241 -4.09 1.00 -22.59
C TYR A 241 -4.60 1.17 -24.03
N ASN A 242 -3.69 1.31 -25.00
CA ASN A 242 -4.04 1.53 -26.41
C ASN A 242 -5.01 2.71 -26.61
N ILE A 243 -4.75 3.83 -25.91
CA ILE A 243 -5.53 5.07 -26.03
C ILE A 243 -4.90 6.03 -27.04
N GLU A 244 -5.64 7.07 -27.46
CA GLU A 244 -5.20 7.96 -28.53
C GLU A 244 -4.00 8.84 -28.16
N LYS A 245 -3.90 9.26 -26.92
CA LYS A 245 -2.85 10.17 -26.42
C LYS A 245 -2.52 9.91 -24.96
N ASP A 246 -1.35 10.34 -24.54
CA ASP A 246 -0.95 10.35 -23.15
C ASP A 246 -1.88 11.24 -22.31
N VAL A 247 -2.15 10.82 -21.08
CA VAL A 247 -3.05 11.52 -20.15
C VAL A 247 -2.29 11.85 -18.87
N GLN A 248 -2.25 13.14 -18.54
CA GLN A 248 -1.66 13.60 -17.29
C GLN A 248 -2.51 13.21 -16.09
N THR A 249 -1.84 12.74 -15.04
CA THR A 249 -2.47 12.33 -13.79
C THR A 249 -1.55 12.56 -12.60
N VAL A 250 -1.98 12.12 -11.43
CA VAL A 250 -1.18 12.04 -10.21
C VAL A 250 -1.10 10.61 -9.71
N ALA A 251 -0.06 10.34 -8.91
CA ALA A 251 0.11 9.07 -8.26
C ALA A 251 0.46 9.25 -6.78
N VAL A 252 0.25 8.20 -6.02
CA VAL A 252 0.71 8.02 -4.63
C VAL A 252 1.51 6.72 -4.54
N GLN A 253 2.38 6.60 -3.53
CA GLN A 253 3.15 5.37 -3.31
C GLN A 253 2.31 4.36 -2.51
N ASN A 254 2.46 3.07 -2.80
CA ASN A 254 2.00 2.01 -1.91
C ASN A 254 3.11 1.63 -0.94
N LEU A 255 2.74 1.32 0.29
CA LEU A 255 3.64 0.95 1.37
C LEU A 255 3.27 -0.43 1.91
N LEU A 256 4.26 -1.23 2.24
CA LEU A 256 4.08 -2.40 3.09
C LEU A 256 4.20 -1.95 4.55
N LEU A 257 3.08 -1.96 5.25
CA LEU A 257 2.94 -1.54 6.63
C LEU A 257 3.06 -2.71 7.60
N VAL A 258 3.42 -2.39 8.83
CA VAL A 258 3.49 -3.33 9.94
C VAL A 258 3.11 -2.62 11.25
N ASP A 259 2.51 -3.37 12.20
CA ASP A 259 2.37 -2.87 13.58
C ASP A 259 3.77 -2.60 14.14
N ARG A 260 3.97 -1.40 14.66
CA ARG A 260 5.22 -0.96 15.30
C ARG A 260 5.73 -1.92 16.38
N ASN A 261 4.80 -2.65 17.03
CA ASN A 261 5.10 -3.51 18.17
C ASN A 261 5.46 -4.95 17.76
N LEU A 262 5.38 -5.30 16.47
CA LEU A 262 5.82 -6.61 16.02
C LEU A 262 7.33 -6.77 16.34
N PRO A 263 7.77 -7.93 16.85
CA PRO A 263 9.17 -8.12 17.24
C PRO A 263 10.16 -7.81 16.12
N GLU A 264 11.28 -7.16 16.48
CA GLU A 264 12.32 -6.73 15.54
C GLU A 264 12.85 -7.86 14.68
N GLY A 265 13.08 -9.05 15.28
CA GLY A 265 13.59 -10.24 14.60
C GLY A 265 12.64 -10.72 13.51
N ILE A 266 11.34 -10.78 13.80
CA ILE A 266 10.31 -11.17 12.83
C ILE A 266 10.30 -10.24 11.64
N VAL A 267 10.27 -8.91 11.88
CA VAL A 267 10.24 -7.93 10.78
C VAL A 267 11.55 -7.93 10.00
N TYR A 268 12.69 -8.21 10.66
CA TYR A 268 13.96 -8.40 9.96
C TYR A 268 13.89 -9.60 9.00
N ASP A 269 13.43 -10.76 9.47
CA ASP A 269 13.32 -11.99 8.68
C ASP A 269 12.35 -11.81 7.51
N ILE A 270 11.19 -11.17 7.75
CA ILE A 270 10.21 -10.84 6.71
C ILE A 270 10.82 -9.90 5.67
N THR A 271 11.50 -8.83 6.09
CA THR A 271 12.12 -7.86 5.18
C THR A 271 13.19 -8.54 4.32
N LYS A 272 14.02 -9.36 4.94
CA LYS A 272 15.05 -10.15 4.25
C LYS A 272 14.42 -11.11 3.24
N ALA A 273 13.43 -11.89 3.66
CA ALA A 273 12.74 -12.84 2.79
C ALA A 273 12.06 -12.15 1.62
N PHE A 274 11.41 -11.02 1.85
CA PHE A 274 10.77 -10.20 0.82
C PHE A 274 11.76 -9.82 -0.29
N PHE A 275 12.92 -9.25 0.06
CA PHE A 275 13.89 -8.81 -0.95
C PHE A 275 14.69 -9.95 -1.57
N GLU A 276 14.91 -11.05 -0.85
CA GLU A 276 15.55 -12.25 -1.42
C GLU A 276 14.63 -13.04 -2.38
N ASN A 277 13.30 -12.84 -2.29
CA ASN A 277 12.29 -13.43 -3.17
C ASN A 277 11.45 -12.38 -3.92
N ILE A 278 11.98 -11.20 -4.15
CA ILE A 278 11.24 -10.03 -4.68
C ILE A 278 10.57 -10.32 -6.03
N GLU A 279 11.16 -11.20 -6.86
CA GLU A 279 10.60 -11.59 -8.15
C GLU A 279 9.21 -12.23 -8.04
N GLU A 280 8.91 -12.94 -6.96
CA GLU A 280 7.58 -13.52 -6.75
C GLU A 280 6.52 -12.44 -6.57
N VAL A 281 6.85 -11.36 -5.84
CA VAL A 281 5.95 -10.20 -5.71
C VAL A 281 5.85 -9.47 -7.05
N ARG A 282 6.96 -9.30 -7.76
CA ARG A 282 6.99 -8.63 -9.07
C ARG A 282 6.19 -9.37 -10.13
N CYS A 283 6.12 -10.70 -10.05
CA CYS A 283 5.32 -11.52 -10.96
C CYS A 283 3.81 -11.43 -10.70
N SER A 284 3.38 -10.87 -9.57
CA SER A 284 1.95 -10.77 -9.22
C SER A 284 1.16 -9.81 -10.10
N ASN A 285 1.80 -8.79 -10.67
CA ASN A 285 1.18 -7.83 -11.59
C ASN A 285 2.25 -7.07 -12.40
N LEU A 286 1.95 -6.69 -13.64
CA LEU A 286 2.88 -6.00 -14.53
C LEU A 286 3.31 -4.62 -13.99
N GLY A 287 2.40 -3.86 -13.42
CA GLY A 287 2.71 -2.55 -12.82
C GLY A 287 3.59 -2.68 -11.59
N ILE A 288 3.40 -3.73 -10.78
CA ILE A 288 4.28 -4.08 -9.66
C ILE A 288 5.67 -4.44 -10.19
N ARG A 289 5.74 -5.28 -11.22
CA ARG A 289 7.00 -5.74 -11.82
C ARG A 289 7.91 -4.59 -12.26
N ARG A 290 7.32 -3.51 -12.77
CA ARG A 290 8.06 -2.33 -13.26
C ARG A 290 8.63 -1.45 -12.16
N ASN A 291 8.13 -1.54 -10.91
CA ASN A 291 8.35 -0.52 -9.89
C ASN A 291 8.93 -1.02 -8.57
N VAL A 292 8.78 -2.32 -8.23
CA VAL A 292 9.21 -2.84 -6.93
C VAL A 292 10.65 -3.34 -7.03
N PHE A 293 11.57 -2.57 -6.42
CA PHE A 293 13.01 -2.82 -6.37
C PHE A 293 13.58 -2.40 -5.02
N LEU A 294 14.68 -3.01 -4.61
CA LEU A 294 15.32 -2.69 -3.33
C LEU A 294 15.75 -1.22 -3.24
N GLU A 295 16.19 -0.63 -4.35
CA GLU A 295 16.64 0.77 -4.44
C GLU A 295 15.49 1.76 -4.18
N ASN A 296 14.24 1.33 -4.37
CA ASN A 296 13.04 2.15 -4.18
C ASN A 296 12.43 2.03 -2.78
N TYR A 297 13.07 1.30 -1.84
CA TYR A 297 12.50 0.96 -0.54
C TYR A 297 11.94 2.17 0.25
N ASN A 298 12.57 3.34 0.11
CA ASN A 298 12.21 4.58 0.83
C ASN A 298 11.53 5.64 -0.05
N LYS A 299 11.23 5.32 -1.30
CA LYS A 299 10.61 6.30 -2.22
C LYS A 299 9.22 6.70 -1.71
N ASN A 300 9.03 8.00 -1.46
CA ASN A 300 7.78 8.59 -0.98
C ASN A 300 7.22 7.91 0.29
N VAL A 301 8.09 7.56 1.23
CA VAL A 301 7.75 7.01 2.55
C VAL A 301 7.85 8.11 3.60
N ASP A 302 6.69 8.57 4.11
CA ASP A 302 6.59 9.71 5.03
C ASP A 302 6.36 9.29 6.50
N ILE A 303 6.49 8.00 6.81
CA ILE A 303 6.40 7.47 8.17
C ILE A 303 7.67 6.69 8.53
N PRO A 304 7.97 6.49 9.82
CA PRO A 304 9.15 5.74 10.23
C PRO A 304 9.15 4.29 9.72
N PHE A 305 10.33 3.81 9.36
CA PHE A 305 10.56 2.39 9.12
C PHE A 305 10.57 1.61 10.42
N HIS A 306 10.15 0.34 10.35
CA HIS A 306 10.27 -0.57 11.47
C HIS A 306 11.74 -0.90 11.77
N LYS A 307 12.07 -1.12 13.06
CA LYS A 307 13.46 -1.41 13.51
C LYS A 307 14.06 -2.61 12.78
N GLY A 308 13.27 -3.67 12.58
CA GLY A 308 13.71 -4.86 11.85
C GLY A 308 14.03 -4.58 10.40
N ALA A 309 13.23 -3.77 9.71
CA ALA A 309 13.51 -3.34 8.35
C ALA A 309 14.79 -2.48 8.28
N LEU A 310 14.93 -1.50 9.19
CA LEU A 310 16.15 -0.67 9.27
C LEU A 310 17.40 -1.51 9.51
N LYS A 311 17.32 -2.54 10.36
CA LYS A 311 18.43 -3.46 10.61
C LYS A 311 18.84 -4.19 9.33
N TYR A 312 17.89 -4.72 8.57
CA TYR A 312 18.15 -5.34 7.28
C TYR A 312 18.85 -4.39 6.30
N TYR A 313 18.34 -3.15 6.17
CA TYR A 313 18.92 -2.14 5.27
C TYR A 313 20.35 -1.75 5.67
N LYS A 314 20.63 -1.69 6.98
CA LYS A 314 22.00 -1.48 7.51
C LYS A 314 22.93 -2.65 7.16
N ASP A 315 22.47 -3.88 7.37
CA ASP A 315 23.24 -5.08 7.10
C ASP A 315 23.55 -5.27 5.61
N LYS A 316 22.65 -4.79 4.73
CA LYS A 316 22.89 -4.75 3.27
C LYS A 316 23.70 -3.52 2.81
N GLY A 317 24.07 -2.62 3.72
CA GLY A 317 24.84 -1.42 3.38
C GLY A 317 24.08 -0.33 2.60
N ILE A 318 22.73 -0.41 2.59
CA ILE A 318 21.86 0.56 1.89
C ILE A 318 21.78 1.87 2.66
N ILE A 319 21.81 1.80 3.98
CA ILE A 319 21.90 2.95 4.88
C ILE A 319 23.15 2.84 5.74
N GLN A 320 23.76 4.00 6.07
CA GLN A 320 24.98 4.01 6.87
C GLN A 320 24.73 3.43 8.27
N LYS A 321 25.71 2.65 8.76
CA LYS A 321 25.75 2.22 10.16
C LYS A 321 26.17 3.45 10.99
N ASN A 322 25.24 4.08 11.68
CA ASN A 322 25.54 5.10 12.70
C ASN A 322 26.09 4.41 13.95
#